data_b537d3d58f41fd60dc9a0c533ac10ab7
#
_entry.id   b537d3d58f41fd60dc9a0c533ac10ab7
#
_cell.length_a   1.000
_cell.length_b   1.000
_cell.length_c   1.000
_cell.angle_alpha   90.00
_cell.angle_beta   90.00
_cell.angle_gamma   90.00
#
_symmetry.space_group_name_H-M   'P 1'
#
loop_
_entity.id
_entity.type
_entity.pdbx_description
1 polymer ?
#
loop_
_entity_poly.entity_id
_entity_poly.type
_entity_poly.pdbx_seq_one_letter_code
_entity_poly.pdbx_strand_id
1 'polypeptide(L)'
;LLPESVEALLPATLRSDASRVDCTEDLDAALVDADVAMALRVQTERGSVTPEDFSRRYGLTRARLDAMPAHAIVMHPGPMRRGVEIMDDVADDPVRSVIREQVTAGVAARMAVLHRLVAGDGLSRLSSG
;
A
#
# COMPACT_ATOMS: atom_id res chain seq x y z
N LEU A 1 -0.12 9.54 -12.89
CA LEU A 1 -1.11 8.97 -13.81
C LEU A 1 -1.49 7.60 -13.28
N LEU A 2 -2.55 7.56 -12.46
CA LEU A 2 -3.35 6.35 -12.34
C LEU A 2 -4.22 6.36 -13.59
N PRO A 3 -4.05 5.45 -14.51
CA PRO A 3 -4.91 5.41 -15.69
C PRO A 3 -6.32 5.03 -15.25
N GLU A 4 -7.32 5.46 -16.02
CA GLU A 4 -8.70 4.94 -15.98
C GLU A 4 -8.76 3.39 -15.90
N SER A 5 -7.63 2.74 -16.16
CA SER A 5 -7.43 1.30 -16.09
C SER A 5 -7.36 0.70 -14.69
N VAL A 6 -7.18 1.47 -13.60
CA VAL A 6 -7.16 0.88 -12.24
C VAL A 6 -8.55 0.42 -11.83
N GLU A 7 -9.59 1.19 -12.14
CA GLU A 7 -10.98 0.75 -11.93
C GLU A 7 -11.32 -0.51 -12.75
N ALA A 8 -10.76 -0.64 -13.94
CA ALA A 8 -10.98 -1.82 -14.80
C ALA A 8 -10.26 -3.08 -14.24
N LEU A 9 -9.20 -2.92 -13.47
CA LEU A 9 -8.46 -4.01 -12.84
C LEU A 9 -9.08 -4.49 -11.52
N LEU A 10 -10.01 -3.72 -10.93
CA LEU A 10 -10.70 -4.14 -9.72
C LEU A 10 -11.64 -5.32 -10.04
N PRO A 11 -11.62 -6.39 -9.23
CA PRO A 11 -12.59 -7.47 -9.35
C PRO A 11 -14.03 -6.94 -9.36
N ALA A 12 -14.90 -7.55 -10.14
CA ALA A 12 -16.32 -7.16 -10.23
C ALA A 12 -17.01 -7.14 -8.85
N THR A 13 -16.55 -7.97 -7.92
CA THR A 13 -16.98 -8.01 -6.52
C THR A 13 -16.67 -6.73 -5.76
N LEU A 14 -15.50 -6.10 -6.01
CA LEU A 14 -15.14 -4.81 -5.38
C LEU A 14 -15.84 -3.62 -6.06
N ARG A 15 -16.30 -3.79 -7.31
CA ARG A 15 -17.07 -2.77 -8.03
C ARG A 15 -18.56 -2.79 -7.68
N SER A 16 -19.08 -3.93 -7.24
CA SER A 16 -20.51 -4.13 -6.94
C SER A 16 -20.86 -4.09 -5.47
N ASP A 17 -19.86 -4.15 -4.59
CA ASP A 17 -20.07 -4.13 -3.15
C ASP A 17 -19.98 -2.69 -2.60
N ALA A 18 -20.59 -2.47 -1.44
CA ALA A 18 -20.59 -1.20 -0.71
C ALA A 18 -19.17 -0.72 -0.30
N SER A 19 -18.12 -1.46 -0.61
CA SER A 19 -16.73 -1.04 -0.49
C SER A 19 -16.45 0.09 -1.47
N ARG A 20 -16.48 1.30 -1.00
CA ARG A 20 -16.17 2.48 -1.80
C ARG A 20 -14.68 2.50 -2.10
N VAL A 21 -14.33 2.49 -3.39
CA VAL A 21 -12.97 2.71 -3.88
C VAL A 21 -12.96 4.04 -4.62
N ASP A 22 -12.25 5.01 -4.07
CA ASP A 22 -12.07 6.30 -4.68
C ASP A 22 -10.65 6.41 -5.25
N CYS A 23 -10.52 6.85 -6.50
CA CYS A 23 -9.24 7.11 -7.14
C CYS A 23 -9.01 8.61 -7.25
N THR A 24 -7.87 9.10 -6.76
CA THR A 24 -7.52 10.52 -6.82
C THR A 24 -6.03 10.70 -7.12
N GLU A 25 -5.68 11.82 -7.76
CA GLU A 25 -4.29 12.27 -7.89
C GLU A 25 -3.91 13.27 -6.79
N ASP A 26 -4.86 13.72 -5.98
CA ASP A 26 -4.64 14.63 -4.86
C ASP A 26 -4.34 13.81 -3.59
N LEU A 27 -3.04 13.57 -3.38
CA LEU A 27 -2.59 12.82 -2.20
C LEU A 27 -2.88 13.58 -0.90
N ASP A 28 -2.72 14.90 -0.91
CA ASP A 28 -2.89 15.70 0.30
C ASP A 28 -4.35 15.66 0.77
N ALA A 29 -5.30 15.77 -0.13
CA ALA A 29 -6.73 15.61 0.19
C ALA A 29 -7.05 14.18 0.66
N ALA A 30 -6.45 13.16 0.05
CA ALA A 30 -6.68 11.76 0.42
C ALA A 30 -6.16 11.41 1.82
N LEU A 31 -5.13 12.10 2.31
CA LEU A 31 -4.51 11.81 3.60
C LEU A 31 -5.24 12.42 4.81
N VAL A 32 -6.02 13.48 4.62
CA VAL A 32 -6.65 14.23 5.72
C VAL A 32 -7.49 13.36 6.65
N ASP A 33 -8.24 12.43 6.10
CA ASP A 33 -9.14 11.53 6.85
C ASP A 33 -8.67 10.07 6.83
N ALA A 34 -7.43 9.81 6.38
CA ALA A 34 -6.92 8.45 6.25
C ALA A 34 -6.44 7.89 7.59
N ASP A 35 -6.94 6.72 7.98
CA ASP A 35 -6.45 5.96 9.14
C ASP A 35 -5.14 5.22 8.83
N VAL A 36 -4.93 4.87 7.57
CA VAL A 36 -3.75 4.10 7.10
C VAL A 36 -3.23 4.69 5.80
N ALA A 37 -1.96 5.04 5.76
CA ALA A 37 -1.24 5.37 4.54
C ALA A 37 -0.28 4.23 4.18
N MET A 38 -0.57 3.49 3.11
CA MET A 38 0.33 2.46 2.61
C MET A 38 1.05 2.95 1.36
N ALA A 39 2.32 3.30 1.51
CA ALA A 39 3.17 3.63 0.38
C ALA A 39 3.61 2.35 -0.36
N LEU A 40 3.78 2.46 -1.67
CA LEU A 40 4.28 1.39 -2.52
C LEU A 40 5.52 1.84 -3.29
N ARG A 41 6.41 0.89 -3.57
CA ARG A 41 7.63 1.18 -4.33
C ARG A 41 7.30 1.71 -5.72
N VAL A 42 7.90 2.86 -6.05
CA VAL A 42 7.77 3.48 -7.37
C VAL A 42 8.67 2.76 -8.37
N GLN A 43 8.09 2.35 -9.50
CA GLN A 43 8.81 1.77 -10.63
C GLN A 43 9.14 2.89 -11.62
N THR A 44 10.21 3.63 -11.37
CA THR A 44 10.65 4.75 -12.24
C THR A 44 11.20 4.27 -13.58
N GLU A 45 11.58 2.99 -13.69
CA GLU A 45 12.12 2.40 -14.91
C GLU A 45 11.12 2.34 -16.08
N ARG A 46 9.81 2.47 -15.78
CA ARG A 46 8.72 2.35 -16.75
C ARG A 46 8.00 3.67 -17.05
N GLY A 47 8.41 4.77 -16.42
CA GLY A 47 7.68 6.05 -16.50
C GLY A 47 8.55 7.23 -16.89
N SER A 48 7.90 8.27 -17.39
CA SER A 48 8.51 9.57 -17.73
C SER A 48 8.66 10.50 -16.52
N VAL A 49 8.35 10.04 -15.30
CA VAL A 49 8.39 10.83 -14.08
C VAL A 49 9.70 10.58 -13.35
N THR A 50 10.45 11.65 -13.06
CA THR A 50 11.69 11.54 -12.30
C THR A 50 11.40 11.18 -10.82
N PRO A 51 12.36 10.55 -10.09
CA PRO A 51 12.22 10.32 -8.66
C PRO A 51 11.92 11.60 -7.86
N GLU A 52 12.53 12.72 -8.24
CA GLU A 52 12.35 14.02 -7.59
C GLU A 52 10.94 14.57 -7.80
N ASP A 53 10.42 14.48 -9.03
CA ASP A 53 9.05 14.91 -9.33
C ASP A 53 8.02 14.04 -8.64
N PHE A 54 8.26 12.73 -8.60
CA PHE A 54 7.41 11.81 -7.85
C PHE A 54 7.41 12.13 -6.36
N SER A 55 8.60 12.29 -5.76
CA SER A 55 8.75 12.60 -4.35
C SER A 55 8.02 13.88 -3.96
N ARG A 56 8.14 14.93 -4.79
CA ARG A 56 7.46 16.20 -4.56
C ARG A 56 5.93 16.05 -4.58
N ARG A 57 5.39 15.29 -5.53
CA ARG A 57 3.94 15.13 -5.69
C ARG A 57 3.32 14.10 -4.75
N TYR A 58 4.00 12.97 -4.56
CA TYR A 58 3.42 11.78 -3.93
C TYR A 58 4.27 11.20 -2.80
N GLY A 59 5.43 11.78 -2.48
CA GLY A 59 6.27 11.31 -1.39
C GLY A 59 5.58 11.55 -0.03
N LEU A 60 5.55 10.54 0.82
CA LEU A 60 5.03 10.66 2.18
C LEU A 60 6.07 11.37 3.05
N THR A 61 5.85 12.65 3.27
CA THR A 61 6.71 13.56 4.04
C THR A 61 6.23 13.71 5.47
N ARG A 62 7.08 14.27 6.35
CA ARG A 62 6.69 14.62 7.73
C ARG A 62 5.46 15.53 7.75
N ALA A 63 5.43 16.55 6.92
CA ALA A 63 4.29 17.48 6.87
C ALA A 63 2.98 16.77 6.50
N ARG A 64 3.02 15.81 5.57
CA ARG A 64 1.86 14.98 5.21
C ARG A 64 1.46 14.05 6.33
N LEU A 65 2.42 13.43 7.00
CA LEU A 65 2.15 12.60 8.17
C LEU A 65 1.46 13.42 9.27
N ASP A 66 1.96 14.62 9.56
CA ASP A 66 1.41 15.49 10.61
C ASP A 66 0.01 16.03 10.27
N ALA A 67 -0.35 16.11 8.98
CA ALA A 67 -1.68 16.46 8.52
C ALA A 67 -2.71 15.32 8.63
N MET A 68 -2.25 14.08 8.74
CA MET A 68 -3.14 12.93 8.97
C MET A 68 -3.65 12.89 10.42
N PRO A 69 -4.76 12.18 10.69
CA PRO A 69 -5.22 11.94 12.06
C PRO A 69 -4.10 11.40 12.96
N ALA A 70 -4.08 11.80 14.23
CA ALA A 70 -3.00 11.43 15.15
C ALA A 70 -2.86 9.91 15.39
N HIS A 71 -3.94 9.15 15.18
CA HIS A 71 -3.96 7.70 15.29
C HIS A 71 -3.56 6.97 14.00
N ALA A 72 -3.45 7.72 12.88
CA ALA A 72 -3.15 7.12 11.59
C ALA A 72 -1.76 6.48 11.55
N ILE A 73 -1.65 5.35 10.87
CA ILE A 73 -0.42 4.58 10.76
C ILE A 73 0.12 4.59 9.33
N VAL A 74 1.43 4.36 9.22
CA VAL A 74 2.15 4.27 7.95
C VAL A 74 2.62 2.86 7.72
N MET A 75 2.40 2.36 6.51
CA MET A 75 2.76 1.01 6.07
C MET A 75 3.56 1.05 4.76
N HIS A 76 4.37 0.04 4.54
CA HIS A 76 5.05 -0.22 3.27
C HIS A 76 5.43 -1.71 3.17
N PRO A 77 5.05 -2.43 2.12
CA PRO A 77 5.32 -3.88 2.03
C PRO A 77 6.79 -4.22 1.82
N GLY A 78 7.65 -3.20 1.53
CA GLY A 78 9.06 -3.38 1.18
C GLY A 78 9.27 -3.98 -0.23
N PRO A 79 10.49 -3.85 -0.80
CA PRO A 79 11.53 -2.90 -0.38
C PRO A 79 11.14 -1.45 -0.69
N MET A 80 11.49 -0.50 0.19
CA MET A 80 11.17 0.92 0.03
C MET A 80 12.35 1.69 -0.63
N ARG A 81 12.02 2.76 -1.36
CA ARG A 81 12.98 3.75 -1.83
C ARG A 81 12.85 5.02 -0.98
N ARG A 82 13.68 5.08 0.08
CA ARG A 82 13.74 6.23 0.98
C ARG A 82 14.08 7.51 0.20
N GLY A 83 13.43 8.60 0.57
CA GLY A 83 13.57 9.88 -0.14
C GLY A 83 12.76 9.98 -1.45
N VAL A 84 12.04 8.94 -1.84
CA VAL A 84 11.18 8.95 -3.04
C VAL A 84 9.71 8.81 -2.67
N GLU A 85 9.24 7.60 -2.38
CA GLU A 85 7.84 7.38 -1.97
C GLU A 85 7.60 7.62 -0.48
N ILE A 86 8.65 7.55 0.35
CA ILE A 86 8.58 7.78 1.78
C ILE A 86 9.88 8.40 2.29
N MET A 87 9.78 9.42 3.15
CA MET A 87 10.94 10.06 3.77
C MET A 87 11.44 9.23 4.97
N ASP A 88 12.75 9.38 5.29
CA ASP A 88 13.38 8.61 6.38
C ASP A 88 12.73 8.83 7.72
N ASP A 89 12.42 10.07 8.04
CA ASP A 89 11.79 10.47 9.31
C ASP A 89 10.35 9.98 9.45
N VAL A 90 9.68 9.66 8.34
CA VAL A 90 8.35 9.03 8.31
C VAL A 90 8.48 7.52 8.39
N ALA A 91 9.40 6.93 7.63
CA ALA A 91 9.62 5.49 7.61
C ALA A 91 10.09 4.95 8.97
N ASP A 92 10.86 5.76 9.70
CA ASP A 92 11.44 5.41 11.00
C ASP A 92 10.68 6.07 12.18
N ASP A 93 9.48 6.63 11.95
CA ASP A 93 8.66 7.19 13.03
C ASP A 93 8.31 6.11 14.06
N PRO A 94 8.68 6.31 15.35
CA PRO A 94 8.55 5.25 16.36
C PRO A 94 7.11 5.00 16.82
N VAL A 95 6.18 5.90 16.48
CA VAL A 95 4.78 5.84 16.93
C VAL A 95 3.85 5.42 15.82
N ARG A 96 4.05 5.97 14.62
CA ARG A 96 3.11 5.85 13.51
C ARG A 96 3.57 4.89 12.42
N SER A 97 4.87 4.61 12.28
CA SER A 97 5.37 3.64 11.31
C SER A 97 5.25 2.21 11.86
N VAL A 98 4.44 1.39 11.20
CA VAL A 98 4.29 -0.04 11.51
C VAL A 98 4.91 -0.93 10.41
N ILE A 99 5.88 -0.39 9.69
CA ILE A 99 6.51 -1.07 8.54
C ILE A 99 7.24 -2.34 8.97
N ARG A 100 7.94 -2.31 10.10
CA ARG A 100 8.68 -3.48 10.62
C ARG A 100 7.74 -4.58 11.07
N GLU A 101 6.69 -4.21 11.77
CA GLU A 101 5.62 -5.12 12.22
C GLU A 101 4.90 -5.74 11.04
N GLN A 102 4.59 -4.96 10.01
CA GLN A 102 3.99 -5.43 8.77
C GLN A 102 4.87 -6.48 8.09
N VAL A 103 6.18 -6.23 7.96
CA VAL A 103 7.13 -7.19 7.34
C VAL A 103 7.18 -8.49 8.14
N THR A 104 7.26 -8.39 9.47
CA THR A 104 7.28 -9.56 10.37
C THR A 104 5.98 -10.35 10.27
N ALA A 105 4.84 -9.70 10.36
CA ALA A 105 3.53 -10.34 10.21
C ALA A 105 3.33 -10.97 8.83
N GLY A 106 3.89 -10.35 7.79
CA GLY A 106 3.85 -10.86 6.44
C GLY A 106 4.54 -12.22 6.24
N VAL A 107 5.56 -12.53 7.04
CA VAL A 107 6.19 -13.86 7.04
C VAL A 107 5.22 -14.91 7.58
N ALA A 108 4.63 -14.66 8.74
CA ALA A 108 3.68 -15.58 9.36
C ALA A 108 2.43 -15.78 8.50
N ALA A 109 1.90 -14.70 7.90
CA ALA A 109 0.76 -14.78 6.98
C ALA A 109 1.05 -15.65 5.76
N ARG A 110 2.22 -15.47 5.11
CA ARG A 110 2.63 -16.31 3.98
C ARG A 110 2.81 -17.77 4.38
N MET A 111 3.42 -18.04 5.54
CA MET A 111 3.54 -19.40 6.06
C MET A 111 2.17 -20.05 6.28
N ALA A 112 1.22 -19.34 6.85
CA ALA A 112 -0.15 -19.84 7.07
C ALA A 112 -0.87 -20.14 5.76
N VAL A 113 -0.75 -19.26 4.75
CA VAL A 113 -1.32 -19.48 3.41
C VAL A 113 -0.71 -20.71 2.77
N LEU A 114 0.63 -20.81 2.75
CA LEU A 114 1.32 -21.99 2.17
C LEU A 114 0.94 -23.28 2.91
N HIS A 115 0.88 -23.26 4.23
CA HIS A 115 0.46 -24.42 5.01
C HIS A 115 -0.95 -24.87 4.62
N ARG A 116 -1.91 -23.96 4.51
CA ARG A 116 -3.29 -24.31 4.09
C ARG A 116 -3.36 -24.88 2.68
N LEU A 117 -2.58 -24.31 1.75
CA LEU A 117 -2.55 -24.79 0.37
C LEU A 117 -1.91 -26.19 0.24
N VAL A 118 -0.85 -26.47 1.02
CA VAL A 118 -0.13 -27.74 0.97
C VAL A 118 -0.80 -28.82 1.84
N ALA A 119 -1.39 -28.46 2.98
CA ALA A 119 -2.00 -29.43 3.91
C ALA A 119 -3.39 -29.95 3.50
N GLY A 120 -3.89 -29.57 2.32
CA GLY A 120 -4.99 -30.30 1.68
C GLY A 120 -6.37 -29.65 1.69
N ASP A 121 -6.57 -28.51 2.33
CA ASP A 121 -7.88 -27.80 2.24
C ASP A 121 -8.09 -27.10 0.88
N GLY A 122 -7.02 -26.95 0.10
CA GLY A 122 -7.03 -26.29 -1.20
C GLY A 122 -7.06 -27.22 -2.42
N LEU A 123 -6.54 -28.44 -2.31
CA LEU A 123 -6.42 -29.37 -3.44
C LEU A 123 -7.71 -30.15 -3.74
N SER A 124 -8.56 -30.34 -2.74
CA SER A 124 -9.86 -31.04 -2.94
C SER A 124 -10.87 -30.25 -3.79
N ARG A 125 -10.68 -28.94 -3.94
CA ARG A 125 -11.58 -28.09 -4.77
C ARG A 125 -11.10 -27.96 -6.22
N LEU A 126 -9.86 -28.32 -6.54
CA LEU A 126 -9.32 -28.24 -7.90
C LEU A 126 -9.47 -29.57 -8.67
N SER A 127 -9.81 -30.67 -7.98
CA SER A 127 -10.01 -31.98 -8.60
C SER A 127 -11.48 -32.30 -8.93
N SER A 128 -12.40 -31.39 -8.71
CA SER A 128 -13.85 -31.57 -8.94
C SER A 128 -14.42 -30.62 -10.02
N GLY A 129 -13.57 -30.08 -10.90
CA GLY A 129 -13.99 -29.23 -12.01
C GLY A 129 -13.56 -29.77 -13.36
#